data_27bc327412386e639e53bd272ca1fec7
#
_entry.id   27bc327412386e639e53bd272ca1fec7
#
_cell.length_a   1.000
_cell.length_b   1.000
_cell.length_c   1.000
_cell.angle_alpha   90.00
_cell.angle_beta   90.00
_cell.angle_gamma   90.00
#
_symmetry.space_group_name_H-M   'P 1'
#
loop_
_entity.id
_entity.type
_entity.pdbx_description
1 polymer ?
#
loop_
_entity_poly.entity_id
_entity_poly.type
_entity_poly.pdbx_seq_one_letter_code
_entity_poly.pdbx_strand_id
1 'polypeptide(L)'
;MAKTALLTVLRSVGLPPAHVGLHAGPVLFQEGDYFGRTVNIASRIAEYARPGEVLVTQEVVEEARDAGCRFTDIGPVELKGVEGPLRLHAAHRVA
;
A
#
# COMPACT_ATOMS: atom_id res chain seq x y z
N MET A 1 -13.03 9.94 -15.05
CA MET A 1 -13.87 9.11 -14.19
C MET A 1 -13.00 8.34 -13.19
N ALA A 2 -13.38 8.34 -11.93
CA ALA A 2 -12.66 7.62 -10.89
C ALA A 2 -13.21 6.21 -10.76
N LYS A 3 -12.35 5.24 -10.51
CA LYS A 3 -12.75 3.89 -10.19
C LYS A 3 -11.85 3.33 -9.11
N THR A 4 -12.32 2.30 -8.42
CA THR A 4 -11.56 1.68 -7.35
C THR A 4 -10.56 0.69 -7.94
N ALA A 5 -9.34 0.76 -7.47
CA ALA A 5 -8.29 -0.15 -7.91
C ALA A 5 -7.40 -0.50 -6.74
N LEU A 6 -6.78 -1.68 -6.82
CA LEU A 6 -5.75 -2.10 -5.90
C LEU A 6 -4.42 -1.62 -6.49
N LEU A 7 -3.71 -0.77 -5.76
CA LEU A 7 -2.46 -0.21 -6.24
C LEU A 7 -1.30 -0.72 -5.41
N THR A 8 -0.27 -1.17 -6.11
CA THR A 8 0.97 -1.62 -5.51
C THR A 8 2.08 -0.69 -5.95
N VAL A 9 2.80 -0.16 -4.97
CA VAL A 9 4.00 0.61 -5.25
C VAL A 9 5.19 -0.16 -4.70
N LEU A 10 6.12 -0.47 -5.59
CA LEU A 10 7.33 -1.18 -5.27
C LEU A 10 8.49 -0.19 -5.32
N ARG A 11 9.20 -0.07 -4.23
CA ARG A 11 10.38 0.78 -4.19
C ARG A 11 11.60 -0.05 -3.84
N SER A 12 12.66 0.17 -4.60
CA SER A 12 13.91 -0.52 -4.39
C SER A 12 15.04 0.49 -4.55
N VAL A 13 15.91 0.54 -3.57
CA VAL A 13 17.07 1.44 -3.60
C VAL A 13 18.30 0.56 -3.72
N GLY A 14 18.86 0.53 -4.94
CA GLY A 14 20.00 -0.35 -5.23
C GLY A 14 19.57 -1.79 -5.33
N LEU A 15 20.17 -2.65 -4.52
CA LEU A 15 19.89 -4.09 -4.57
C LEU A 15 18.69 -4.46 -3.67
N PRO A 16 18.00 -5.59 -3.99
CA PRO A 16 16.96 -6.12 -3.10
C PRO A 16 17.46 -6.27 -1.68
N PRO A 17 16.56 -6.33 -0.67
CA PRO A 17 15.11 -6.49 -0.79
C PRO A 17 14.36 -5.20 -1.08
N ALA A 18 13.20 -5.34 -1.67
CA ALA A 18 12.35 -4.21 -2.04
C ALA A 18 11.50 -3.74 -0.86
N HIS A 19 11.04 -2.49 -0.97
CA HIS A 19 10.05 -1.92 -0.06
C HIS A 19 8.72 -1.92 -0.81
N VAL A 20 7.66 -2.41 -0.19
CA VAL A 20 6.36 -2.53 -0.86
C VAL A 20 5.27 -1.89 -0.03
N GLY A 21 4.49 -1.04 -0.69
CA GLY A 21 3.29 -0.47 -0.09
C GLY A 21 2.10 -0.76 -0.98
N LEU A 22 0.99 -1.17 -0.39
CA LEU A 22 -0.25 -1.44 -1.10
C LEU A 22 -1.40 -0.66 -0.50
N HIS A 23 -2.23 -0.12 -1.38
CA HIS A 23 -3.44 0.59 -0.97
C HIS A 23 -4.51 0.36 -2.01
N ALA A 24 -5.76 0.32 -1.58
CA ALA A 24 -6.91 0.17 -2.46
C ALA A 24 -7.81 1.38 -2.29
N GLY A 25 -8.30 1.93 -3.37
CA GLY A 25 -9.18 3.07 -3.33
C GLY A 25 -9.48 3.60 -4.72
N PRO A 26 -10.23 4.69 -4.82
CA PRO A 26 -10.52 5.28 -6.11
C PRO A 26 -9.27 5.88 -6.75
N VAL A 27 -9.16 5.69 -8.06
CA VAL A 27 -8.05 6.26 -8.84
C VAL A 27 -8.62 6.92 -10.07
N LEU A 28 -7.88 7.89 -10.58
CA LEU A 28 -8.20 8.57 -11.82
C LEU A 28 -7.20 8.11 -12.87
N PHE A 29 -7.72 7.54 -13.97
CA PHE A 29 -6.91 7.15 -15.09
C PHE A 29 -7.03 8.19 -16.18
N GLN A 30 -5.92 8.77 -16.58
CA GLN A 30 -5.91 9.87 -17.52
C GLN A 30 -4.59 9.87 -18.29
N GLU A 31 -4.70 10.02 -19.59
CA GLU A 31 -3.52 10.09 -20.50
C GLU A 31 -2.59 8.88 -20.34
N GLY A 32 -3.17 7.70 -20.11
CA GLY A 32 -2.40 6.47 -20.00
C GLY A 32 -1.74 6.24 -18.65
N ASP A 33 -2.08 7.04 -17.63
CA ASP A 33 -1.47 6.90 -16.32
C ASP A 33 -2.51 7.07 -15.22
N TYR A 34 -2.16 6.62 -14.03
CA TYR A 34 -3.02 6.72 -12.85
C TYR A 34 -2.58 7.86 -11.96
N PHE A 35 -3.54 8.64 -11.51
CA PHE A 35 -3.30 9.79 -10.65
C PHE A 35 -4.23 9.74 -9.45
N GLY A 36 -3.90 10.53 -8.45
CA GLY A 36 -4.79 10.82 -7.34
C GLY A 36 -4.24 10.40 -6.00
N ARG A 37 -5.09 10.60 -5.00
CA ARG A 37 -4.73 10.39 -3.61
C ARG A 37 -4.34 8.94 -3.32
N THR A 38 -5.02 7.98 -3.94
CA THR A 38 -4.74 6.56 -3.72
C THR A 38 -3.31 6.20 -4.14
N VAL A 39 -2.86 6.75 -5.27
CA VAL A 39 -1.50 6.53 -5.75
C VAL A 39 -0.49 7.15 -4.79
N ASN A 40 -0.77 8.37 -4.34
CA ASN A 40 0.12 9.06 -3.41
C ASN A 40 0.25 8.33 -2.09
N ILE A 41 -0.86 7.84 -1.56
CA ILE A 41 -0.86 7.08 -0.31
C ILE A 41 -0.02 5.81 -0.46
N ALA A 42 -0.22 5.06 -1.55
CA ALA A 42 0.55 3.84 -1.79
C ALA A 42 2.04 4.14 -1.84
N SER A 43 2.43 5.23 -2.48
CA SER A 43 3.84 5.64 -2.54
C SER A 43 4.41 5.96 -1.16
N ARG A 44 3.63 6.66 -0.34
CA ARG A 44 4.09 7.01 1.02
C ARG A 44 4.22 5.78 1.91
N ILE A 45 3.32 4.80 1.75
CA ILE A 45 3.42 3.54 2.49
C ILE A 45 4.71 2.82 2.09
N ALA A 46 5.00 2.75 0.79
CA ALA A 46 6.23 2.11 0.32
C ALA A 46 7.48 2.79 0.87
N GLU A 47 7.48 4.12 0.96
CA GLU A 47 8.60 4.85 1.55
C GLU A 47 8.78 4.53 3.04
N TYR A 48 7.69 4.32 3.74
CA TYR A 48 7.71 4.01 5.16
C TYR A 48 8.15 2.58 5.44
N ALA A 49 7.85 1.64 4.53
CA ALA A 49 8.17 0.23 4.71
C ALA A 49 9.67 0.01 4.77
N ARG A 50 10.10 -0.92 5.62
CA ARG A 50 11.49 -1.31 5.71
C ARG A 50 11.82 -2.29 4.58
N PRO A 51 13.12 -2.47 4.26
CA PRO A 51 13.49 -3.44 3.23
C PRO A 51 12.93 -4.83 3.54
N GLY A 52 12.31 -5.44 2.54
CA GLY A 52 11.69 -6.74 2.68
C GLY A 52 10.30 -6.73 3.30
N GLU A 53 9.82 -5.57 3.70
CA GLU A 53 8.52 -5.45 4.36
C GLU A 53 7.44 -5.10 3.34
N VAL A 54 6.28 -5.74 3.48
CA VAL A 54 5.10 -5.42 2.66
C VAL A 54 4.06 -4.84 3.59
N LEU A 55 3.76 -3.56 3.42
CA LEU A 55 2.76 -2.87 4.23
C LEU A 55 1.52 -2.57 3.42
N VAL A 56 0.36 -2.76 4.03
CA VAL A 56 -0.93 -2.62 3.38
C VAL A 56 -1.88 -1.83 4.27
N THR A 57 -2.87 -1.20 3.65
CA THR A 57 -3.92 -0.51 4.38
C THR A 57 -5.03 -1.48 4.75
N GLN A 58 -5.94 -1.04 5.62
CA GLN A 58 -7.11 -1.83 6.01
C GLN A 58 -7.95 -2.21 4.80
N GLU A 59 -8.07 -1.32 3.82
CA GLU A 59 -8.82 -1.60 2.60
C GLU A 59 -8.26 -2.80 1.85
N VAL A 60 -6.93 -2.93 1.83
CA VAL A 60 -6.28 -4.07 1.18
C VAL A 60 -6.55 -5.35 1.96
N VAL A 61 -6.50 -5.28 3.29
CA VAL A 61 -6.81 -6.45 4.13
C VAL A 61 -8.20 -6.99 3.80
N GLU A 62 -9.17 -6.09 3.65
CA GLU A 62 -10.54 -6.47 3.35
C GLU A 62 -10.66 -7.09 1.96
N GLU A 63 -9.98 -6.51 0.97
CA GLU A 63 -10.02 -7.01 -0.41
C GLU A 63 -9.30 -8.36 -0.55
N ALA A 64 -8.28 -8.60 0.27
CA ALA A 64 -7.43 -9.78 0.15
C ALA A 64 -7.75 -10.84 1.21
N ARG A 65 -8.94 -10.78 1.81
CA ARG A 65 -9.31 -11.64 2.93
C ARG A 65 -9.08 -13.12 2.67
N ASP A 66 -9.37 -13.59 1.47
CA ASP A 66 -9.28 -15.00 1.13
C ASP A 66 -8.09 -15.33 0.23
N ALA A 67 -7.08 -14.47 0.20
CA ALA A 67 -5.98 -14.60 -0.74
C ALA A 67 -4.80 -15.43 -0.21
N GLY A 68 -4.95 -16.10 0.93
CA GLY A 68 -3.87 -16.93 1.49
C GLY A 68 -2.76 -16.13 2.14
N CYS A 69 -3.05 -14.90 2.54
CA CYS A 69 -2.10 -14.04 3.25
C CYS A 69 -2.49 -13.91 4.70
N ARG A 70 -1.50 -13.66 5.54
CA ARG A 70 -1.72 -13.33 6.93
C ARG A 70 -1.30 -11.89 7.14
N PHE A 71 -2.08 -11.16 7.94
CA PHE A 71 -1.81 -9.76 8.20
C PHE A 71 -1.58 -9.54 9.68
N THR A 72 -0.56 -8.75 10.00
CA THR A 72 -0.27 -8.34 11.37
C THR A 72 -0.55 -6.86 11.49
N ASP A 73 -1.40 -6.49 12.44
CA ASP A 73 -1.76 -5.09 12.66
C ASP A 73 -0.56 -4.33 13.23
N ILE A 74 -0.15 -3.27 12.54
CA ILE A 74 0.91 -2.37 13.01
C ILE A 74 0.30 -1.22 13.80
N GLY A 75 -0.94 -0.85 13.48
CA GLY A 75 -1.62 0.25 14.12
C GLY A 75 -1.60 1.51 13.27
N PRO A 76 -2.02 2.64 13.85
CA PRO A 76 -2.06 3.91 13.13
C PRO A 76 -0.64 4.46 12.94
N VAL A 77 -0.37 4.90 11.72
CA VAL A 77 0.93 5.45 11.33
C VAL A 77 0.70 6.78 10.63
N GLU A 78 1.47 7.78 11.00
CA GLU A 78 1.43 9.06 10.30
C GLU A 78 2.46 9.02 9.17
N LEU A 79 1.98 9.30 7.97
CA LEU A 79 2.80 9.28 6.77
C LEU A 79 2.99 10.70 6.27
N LYS A 80 4.19 11.00 5.79
CA LYS A 80 4.51 12.31 5.26
C LYS A 80 3.57 12.63 4.10
N GLY A 81 2.96 13.80 4.15
CA GLY A 81 2.08 14.26 3.07
C GLY A 81 0.70 13.63 3.07
N VAL A 82 0.39 12.81 4.05
CA VAL A 82 -0.94 12.21 4.20
C VAL A 82 -1.59 12.78 5.45
N GLU A 83 -2.80 13.29 5.28
CA GLU A 83 -3.52 13.91 6.39
C GLU A 83 -4.08 12.83 7.31
N GLY A 84 -3.72 12.91 8.58
CA GLY A 84 -4.18 11.99 9.60
C GLY A 84 -3.47 10.64 9.55
N PRO A 85 -3.61 9.86 10.63
CA PRO A 85 -2.98 8.54 10.67
C PRO A 85 -3.72 7.52 9.83
N LEU A 86 -2.98 6.57 9.27
CA LEU A 86 -3.52 5.44 8.56
C LEU A 86 -3.18 4.17 9.30
N ARG A 87 -4.17 3.30 9.46
CA ARG A 87 -3.89 2.00 10.06
C ARG A 87 -3.23 1.10 9.03
N LEU A 88 -2.06 0.61 9.35
CA LEU A 88 -1.28 -0.25 8.48
C LEU A 88 -1.17 -1.66 9.04
N HIS A 89 -0.97 -2.60 8.14
CA HIS A 89 -0.77 -4.00 8.47
C HIS A 89 0.45 -4.50 7.70
N ALA A 90 1.18 -5.42 8.28
CA ALA A 90 2.24 -6.12 7.56
C ALA A 90 1.65 -7.39 6.98
N ALA A 91 1.89 -7.62 5.69
CA ALA A 91 1.38 -8.79 5.00
C ALA A 91 2.44 -9.89 4.99
N HIS A 92 2.02 -11.12 5.24
CA HIS A 92 2.90 -12.28 5.27
C HIS A 92 2.30 -13.41 4.45
N ARG A 93 3.15 -14.14 3.76
CA ARG A 93 2.72 -15.35 3.07
C ARG A 93 2.39 -16.42 4.10
N VAL A 94 1.29 -17.11 3.90
CA VAL A 94 0.96 -18.29 4.70
C VAL A 94 1.74 -19.46 4.13
N ALA A 95 2.55 -20.08 4.97
CA ALA A 95 3.39 -21.19 4.56
C ALA A 95 2.55 -22.46 4.34
#